data_6b799f98a4dfc9269503172257f9df3c
#
_entry.id   6b799f98a4dfc9269503172257f9df3c
#
_cell.length_a   1.000
_cell.length_b   1.000
_cell.length_c   1.000
_cell.angle_alpha   90.00
_cell.angle_beta   90.00
_cell.angle_gamma   90.00
#
_symmetry.space_group_name_H-M   'P 1'
#
loop_
_entity.id
_entity.type
_entity.pdbx_description
1 polymer ?
#
loop_
_entity_poly.entity_id
_entity_poly.type
_entity_poly.pdbx_seq_one_letter_code
_entity_poly.pdbx_strand_id
1 'polypeptide(L)'
;MKNTKITLTDIEKEKLMACVGIVAKDFEIKRYEVEKELNKIENEGGRDDRLLDLLEHYRERQNFYEELEQKVKRAIENNQI
;
A
#
# COMPACT_ATOMS: atom_id res chain seq x y z
N MET A 1 -25.74 -20.41 -9.82
CA MET A 1 -24.55 -19.57 -9.67
C MET A 1 -23.25 -20.33 -9.87
N LYS A 2 -22.39 -19.82 -10.63
CA LYS A 2 -21.15 -20.48 -10.81
C LYS A 2 -19.98 -19.72 -10.29
N ASN A 3 -19.09 -20.42 -9.65
CA ASN A 3 -17.83 -19.85 -9.22
C ASN A 3 -16.89 -19.91 -10.40
N THR A 4 -16.56 -18.75 -10.91
CA THR A 4 -15.58 -18.67 -11.96
C THR A 4 -14.22 -18.56 -11.32
N LYS A 5 -13.43 -19.59 -11.47
CA LYS A 5 -12.07 -19.55 -10.96
C LYS A 5 -11.20 -18.84 -11.98
N ILE A 6 -10.55 -17.77 -11.54
CA ILE A 6 -9.60 -17.07 -12.39
C ILE A 6 -8.26 -17.77 -12.28
N THR A 7 -7.73 -18.15 -13.44
CA THR A 7 -6.41 -18.78 -13.47
C THR A 7 -5.43 -17.84 -14.13
N LEU A 8 -4.39 -17.49 -13.41
CA LEU A 8 -3.34 -16.62 -13.90
C LEU A 8 -2.11 -17.43 -14.30
N THR A 9 -1.44 -17.00 -15.35
CA THR A 9 -0.15 -17.57 -15.73
C THR A 9 0.91 -17.13 -14.73
N ASP A 10 2.06 -17.79 -14.72
CA ASP A 10 3.16 -17.45 -13.82
C ASP A 10 3.63 -16.01 -14.04
N ILE A 11 3.67 -15.56 -15.29
CA ILE A 11 4.04 -14.19 -15.63
C ILE A 11 3.01 -13.21 -15.09
N GLU A 12 1.73 -13.52 -15.21
CA GLU A 12 0.66 -12.66 -14.68
C GLU A 12 0.71 -12.56 -13.17
N LYS A 13 0.97 -13.67 -12.48
CA LYS A 13 1.13 -13.68 -11.01
C LYS A 13 2.30 -12.79 -10.59
N GLU A 14 3.42 -12.89 -11.28
CA GLU A 14 4.59 -12.07 -11.01
C GLU A 14 4.29 -10.59 -11.22
N LYS A 15 3.61 -10.25 -12.31
CA LYS A 15 3.22 -8.87 -12.58
C LYS A 15 2.24 -8.34 -11.56
N LEU A 16 1.29 -9.15 -11.13
CA LEU A 16 0.33 -8.76 -10.10
C LEU A 16 1.05 -8.43 -8.79
N MET A 17 1.95 -9.28 -8.35
CA MET A 17 2.75 -9.05 -7.14
C MET A 17 3.57 -7.77 -7.25
N ALA A 18 4.21 -7.56 -8.40
CA ALA A 18 5.00 -6.36 -8.63
C ALA A 18 4.15 -5.10 -8.55
N CYS A 19 2.96 -5.11 -9.16
CA CYS A 19 2.06 -3.95 -9.12
C CYS A 19 1.60 -3.61 -7.71
N VAL A 20 1.18 -4.61 -6.94
CA VAL A 20 0.73 -4.38 -5.56
C VAL A 20 1.88 -3.88 -4.70
N GLY A 21 3.07 -4.47 -4.86
CA GLY A 21 4.27 -4.04 -4.13
C GLY A 21 4.68 -2.61 -4.44
N ILE A 22 4.60 -2.22 -5.71
CA ILE A 22 4.91 -0.85 -6.13
C ILE A 22 3.95 0.15 -5.49
N VAL A 23 2.64 -0.16 -5.47
CA VAL A 23 1.63 0.73 -4.87
C VAL A 23 1.86 0.87 -3.37
N ALA A 24 2.11 -0.24 -2.67
CA ALA A 24 2.40 -0.22 -1.24
C ALA A 24 3.64 0.64 -0.95
N LYS A 25 4.70 0.46 -1.74
CA LYS A 25 5.94 1.23 -1.60
C LYS A 25 5.73 2.71 -1.86
N ASP A 26 4.91 3.04 -2.85
CA ASP A 26 4.61 4.42 -3.19
C ASP A 26 3.94 5.15 -2.00
N PHE A 27 2.97 4.51 -1.34
CA PHE A 27 2.32 5.08 -0.17
C PHE A 27 3.28 5.17 1.03
N GLU A 28 4.19 4.23 1.18
CA GLU A 28 5.22 4.28 2.21
C GLU A 28 6.09 5.54 2.02
N ILE A 29 6.52 5.80 0.80
CA ILE A 29 7.34 6.97 0.47
C ILE A 29 6.56 8.25 0.73
N LYS A 30 5.31 8.33 0.28
CA LYS A 30 4.45 9.49 0.48
C LYS A 30 4.23 9.77 1.96
N ARG A 31 3.96 8.73 2.73
CA ARG A 31 3.81 8.85 4.18
C ARG A 31 5.08 9.42 4.82
N TYR A 32 6.22 8.88 4.44
CA TYR A 32 7.51 9.34 4.96
C TYR A 32 7.76 10.82 4.67
N GLU A 33 7.46 11.26 3.46
CA GLU A 33 7.63 12.66 3.06
C GLU A 33 6.74 13.59 3.88
N VAL A 34 5.49 13.18 4.14
CA VAL A 34 4.56 13.97 4.96
C VAL A 34 5.03 14.00 6.40
N GLU A 35 5.49 12.89 6.96
CA GLU A 35 6.03 12.84 8.32
C GLU A 35 7.21 13.77 8.49
N LYS A 36 8.09 13.78 7.51
CA LYS A 36 9.27 14.65 7.51
C LYS A 36 8.87 16.12 7.52
N GLU A 37 7.90 16.49 6.70
CA GLU A 37 7.40 17.86 6.63
C GLU A 37 6.72 18.27 7.94
N LEU A 38 5.90 17.38 8.52
CA LEU A 38 5.26 17.64 9.81
C LEU A 38 6.27 17.82 10.91
N ASN A 39 7.30 17.01 10.98
CA ASN A 39 8.35 17.14 11.98
C ASN A 39 9.04 18.50 11.89
N LYS A 40 9.27 18.96 10.66
CA LYS A 40 9.86 20.27 10.43
C LYS A 40 8.98 21.40 10.95
N ILE A 41 7.67 21.33 10.65
CA ILE A 41 6.70 22.32 11.10
C ILE A 41 6.59 22.32 12.63
N GLU A 42 6.52 21.15 13.25
CA GLU A 42 6.44 21.01 14.70
C GLU A 42 7.68 21.55 15.40
N ASN A 43 8.86 21.31 14.83
CA ASN A 43 10.11 21.85 15.37
C ASN A 43 10.15 23.37 15.35
N GLU A 44 9.40 23.97 14.45
CA GLU A 44 9.27 25.44 14.35
C GLU A 44 8.11 25.96 15.22
N GLY A 45 7.46 25.10 16.00
CA GLY A 45 6.35 25.45 16.85
C GLY A 45 5.02 25.57 16.14
N GLY A 46 4.95 25.10 14.90
CA GLY A 46 3.74 25.17 14.11
C GLY A 46 2.92 23.89 14.12
N ARG A 47 1.79 23.93 13.46
CA ARG A 47 0.91 22.80 13.27
C ARG A 47 0.22 22.91 11.92
N ASP A 48 0.06 21.78 11.23
CA ASP A 48 -0.64 21.75 9.96
C ASP A 48 -1.64 20.59 9.97
N ASP A 49 -2.91 20.91 10.13
CA ASP A 49 -3.98 19.92 10.21
C ASP A 49 -4.21 19.22 8.87
N ARG A 50 -3.94 19.88 7.75
CA ARG A 50 -4.06 19.26 6.43
C ARG A 50 -3.04 18.15 6.27
N LEU A 51 -1.81 18.39 6.70
CA LEU A 51 -0.76 17.38 6.62
C LEU A 51 -1.03 16.23 7.57
N LEU A 52 -1.63 16.50 8.74
CA LEU A 52 -2.02 15.44 9.67
C LEU A 52 -3.09 14.53 9.06
N ASP A 53 -4.10 15.11 8.43
CA ASP A 53 -5.14 14.35 7.75
C ASP A 53 -4.56 13.55 6.58
N LEU A 54 -3.67 14.16 5.82
CA LEU A 54 -3.02 13.50 4.70
C LEU A 54 -2.15 12.33 5.17
N LEU A 55 -1.44 12.51 6.29
CA LEU A 55 -0.62 11.45 6.89
C LEU A 55 -1.47 10.25 7.26
N GLU A 56 -2.61 10.49 7.93
CA GLU A 56 -3.53 9.42 8.30
C GLU A 56 -4.05 8.69 7.07
N HIS A 57 -4.41 9.44 6.04
CA HIS A 57 -4.87 8.88 4.77
C HIS A 57 -3.81 7.98 4.15
N TYR A 58 -2.57 8.43 4.11
CA TYR A 58 -1.48 7.63 3.55
C TYR A 58 -1.16 6.41 4.39
N ARG A 59 -1.25 6.50 5.72
CA ARG A 59 -1.06 5.35 6.61
C ARG A 59 -2.11 4.27 6.36
N GLU A 60 -3.36 4.66 6.23
CA GLU A 60 -4.46 3.74 5.95
C GLU A 60 -4.26 3.05 4.60
N ARG A 61 -3.90 3.83 3.58
CA ARG A 61 -3.65 3.29 2.24
C ARG A 61 -2.45 2.36 2.22
N GLN A 62 -1.38 2.73 2.90
CA GLN A 62 -0.20 1.88 3.00
C GLN A 62 -0.55 0.55 3.64
N ASN A 63 -1.25 0.57 4.78
CA ASN A 63 -1.65 -0.65 5.47
C ASN A 63 -2.54 -1.52 4.59
N PHE A 64 -3.49 -0.91 3.90
CA PHE A 64 -4.39 -1.63 3.01
C PHE A 64 -3.61 -2.39 1.93
N TYR A 65 -2.69 -1.71 1.26
CA TYR A 65 -1.94 -2.33 0.16
C TYR A 65 -0.88 -3.31 0.65
N GLU A 66 -0.32 -3.12 1.84
CA GLU A 66 0.58 -4.11 2.43
C GLU A 66 -0.16 -5.39 2.79
N GLU A 67 -1.36 -5.28 3.33
CA GLU A 67 -2.20 -6.44 3.61
C GLU A 67 -2.64 -7.13 2.33
N LEU A 68 -2.99 -6.36 1.32
CA LEU A 68 -3.36 -6.90 0.01
C LEU A 68 -2.19 -7.66 -0.61
N GLU A 69 -0.99 -7.13 -0.50
CA GLU A 69 0.23 -7.78 -0.98
C GLU A 69 0.39 -9.15 -0.32
N GLN A 70 0.19 -9.22 0.99
CA GLN A 70 0.29 -10.49 1.72
C GLN A 70 -0.79 -11.48 1.29
N LYS A 71 -2.01 -10.99 1.06
CA LYS A 71 -3.11 -11.84 0.59
C LYS A 71 -2.83 -12.42 -0.79
N VAL A 72 -2.35 -11.58 -1.70
CA VAL A 72 -2.01 -12.01 -3.06
C VAL A 72 -0.88 -13.03 -3.02
N LYS A 73 0.15 -12.76 -2.23
CA LYS A 73 1.27 -13.68 -2.07
C LYS A 73 0.81 -15.05 -1.59
N ARG A 74 -0.06 -15.08 -0.57
CA ARG A 74 -0.59 -16.34 -0.05
C ARG A 74 -1.45 -17.06 -1.08
N ALA A 75 -2.27 -16.31 -1.82
CA ALA A 75 -3.11 -16.90 -2.85
C ALA A 75 -2.27 -17.54 -3.95
N ILE A 76 -1.17 -16.91 -4.34
CA ILE A 76 -0.24 -17.45 -5.32
C ILE A 76 0.43 -18.73 -4.78
N GLU A 77 0.92 -18.67 -3.55
CA GLU A 77 1.59 -19.82 -2.91
C GLU A 77 0.67 -21.02 -2.74
N ASN A 78 -0.62 -20.75 -2.53
CA ASN A 78 -1.62 -21.79 -2.33
C ASN A 78 -2.38 -22.18 -3.60
N ASN A 79 -1.94 -21.70 -4.73
CA ASN A 79 -2.56 -21.98 -6.04
C ASN A 79 -4.05 -21.60 -6.11
N GLN A 80 -4.42 -20.50 -5.48
CA GLN A 80 -5.80 -20.02 -5.48
C GLN A 80 -6.11 -19.10 -6.65
N ILE A 81 -5.09 -18.66 -7.35
CA ILE A 81 -5.21 -17.84 -8.56
C ILE A 81 -4.19 -18.25 -9.60
#